data_9370b057367bac2225b1edf33db85b3a
#
_entry.id   9370b057367bac2225b1edf33db85b3a
#
_cell.length_a   1.000
_cell.length_b   1.000
_cell.length_c   1.000
_cell.angle_alpha   90.00
_cell.angle_beta   90.00
_cell.angle_gamma   90.00
#
_symmetry.space_group_name_H-M   'P 1'
#
loop_
_entity.id
_entity.type
_entity.pdbx_description
1 polymer ?
#
loop_
_entity_poly.entity_id
_entity_poly.type
_entity_poly.pdbx_seq_one_letter_code
_entity_poly.pdbx_strand_id
1 'polypeptide(L)'
;MVLKKFNYIRKNMKLLITAILFVVLSIIGFQIVNSYYQLGNNSEKTIESLYAKSESTLSNFTTEILELTQVTGKYKEDLSQIIKESLQGRYGENGSQAVFQFLKEQNLNLDSNLYLNLQNRIIAGRSEFKNSQEKILDVCKQYKIELDGLFSGPVLRIFKYPKIDLKEYCTIVSDEQTKETFKTKIQKPIQLK
;
A
#
# COMPACT_ATOMS: atom_id res chain seq x y z
N MET A 1 25.22 -64.36 27.83
CA MET A 1 25.75 -63.69 26.65
C MET A 1 24.61 -63.01 25.83
N VAL A 2 23.47 -63.66 25.65
CA VAL A 2 22.28 -63.17 24.87
C VAL A 2 21.68 -61.93 25.43
N LEU A 3 21.47 -61.76 26.73
CA LEU A 3 20.87 -60.60 27.38
C LEU A 3 21.69 -59.30 27.21
N LYS A 4 23.00 -59.33 27.20
CA LYS A 4 23.88 -58.17 26.94
C LYS A 4 23.74 -57.69 25.48
N LYS A 5 23.64 -58.64 24.53
CA LYS A 5 23.47 -58.32 23.11
C LYS A 5 22.10 -57.70 22.85
N PHE A 6 21.04 -58.15 23.52
CA PHE A 6 19.69 -57.62 23.43
C PHE A 6 19.58 -56.21 24.00
N ASN A 7 20.21 -55.96 25.15
CA ASN A 7 20.25 -54.60 25.75
C ASN A 7 21.07 -53.62 24.90
N TYR A 8 22.13 -54.06 24.25
CA TYR A 8 22.92 -53.24 23.31
C TYR A 8 22.11 -52.83 22.07
N ILE A 9 21.40 -53.77 21.46
CA ILE A 9 20.53 -53.50 20.30
C ILE A 9 19.39 -52.53 20.68
N ARG A 10 18.76 -52.74 21.84
CA ARG A 10 17.68 -51.89 22.33
C ARG A 10 18.17 -50.48 22.64
N LYS A 11 19.37 -50.29 23.16
CA LYS A 11 19.97 -48.98 23.43
C LYS A 11 20.29 -48.25 22.12
N ASN A 12 20.87 -48.92 21.13
CA ASN A 12 21.19 -48.33 19.84
C ASN A 12 19.91 -47.97 19.05
N MET A 13 18.86 -48.78 19.13
CA MET A 13 17.58 -48.50 18.51
C MET A 13 16.90 -47.25 19.13
N LYS A 14 16.95 -47.08 20.46
CA LYS A 14 16.46 -45.88 21.12
C LYS A 14 17.23 -44.63 20.69
N LEU A 15 18.56 -44.73 20.59
CA LEU A 15 19.43 -43.65 20.17
C LEU A 15 19.16 -43.23 18.70
N LEU A 16 18.89 -44.22 17.85
CA LEU A 16 18.52 -43.96 16.46
C LEU A 16 17.15 -43.28 16.33
N ILE A 17 16.17 -43.72 17.12
CA ILE A 17 14.83 -43.10 17.16
C ILE A 17 14.94 -41.66 17.66
N THR A 18 15.71 -41.37 18.70
CA THR A 18 15.89 -40.00 19.21
C THR A 18 16.62 -39.12 18.20
N ALA A 19 17.60 -39.63 17.46
CA ALA A 19 18.27 -38.91 16.40
C ALA A 19 17.32 -38.55 15.24
N ILE A 20 16.51 -39.52 14.81
CA ILE A 20 15.49 -39.27 13.78
C ILE A 20 14.48 -38.22 14.23
N LEU A 21 14.00 -38.32 15.47
CA LEU A 21 13.05 -37.32 16.04
C LEU A 21 13.67 -35.91 16.05
N PHE A 22 14.95 -35.81 16.44
CA PHE A 22 15.67 -34.55 16.44
C PHE A 22 15.79 -33.94 15.04
N VAL A 23 16.11 -34.74 14.02
CA VAL A 23 16.18 -34.31 12.63
C VAL A 23 14.82 -33.83 12.14
N VAL A 24 13.76 -34.58 12.43
CA VAL A 24 12.40 -34.20 12.04
C VAL A 24 12.00 -32.85 12.69
N LEU A 25 12.25 -32.68 13.98
CA LEU A 25 11.97 -31.43 14.69
C LEU A 25 12.79 -30.25 14.13
N SER A 26 14.06 -30.50 13.76
CA SER A 26 14.90 -29.46 13.14
C SER A 26 14.37 -29.04 11.77
N ILE A 27 13.88 -29.95 10.95
CA ILE A 27 13.28 -29.65 9.64
C ILE A 27 11.99 -28.84 9.82
N ILE A 28 11.12 -29.22 10.76
CA ILE A 28 9.91 -28.50 11.07
C ILE A 28 10.24 -27.08 11.55
N GLY A 29 11.17 -26.94 12.47
CA GLY A 29 11.62 -25.64 12.97
C GLY A 29 12.16 -24.74 11.85
N PHE A 30 12.98 -25.31 10.95
CA PHE A 30 13.49 -24.59 9.80
C PHE A 30 12.38 -24.12 8.85
N GLN A 31 11.39 -24.96 8.58
CA GLN A 31 10.26 -24.59 7.73
C GLN A 31 9.41 -23.44 8.33
N ILE A 32 9.18 -23.48 9.65
CA ILE A 32 8.47 -22.40 10.36
C ILE A 32 9.25 -21.10 10.26
N VAL A 33 10.54 -21.10 10.52
CA VAL A 33 11.40 -19.91 10.41
C VAL A 33 11.41 -19.37 8.98
N ASN A 34 11.56 -20.25 7.99
CA ASN A 34 11.52 -19.85 6.58
C ASN A 34 10.16 -19.24 6.18
N SER A 35 9.05 -19.80 6.68
CA SER A 35 7.70 -19.26 6.43
C SER A 35 7.58 -17.82 6.93
N TYR A 36 8.02 -17.52 8.14
CA TYR A 36 8.00 -16.14 8.66
C TYR A 36 8.96 -15.21 7.91
N TYR A 37 10.12 -15.69 7.50
CA TYR A 37 11.01 -14.91 6.63
C TYR A 37 10.34 -14.53 5.31
N GLN A 38 9.69 -15.50 4.64
CA GLN A 38 8.95 -15.25 3.41
C GLN A 38 7.75 -14.30 3.62
N LEU A 39 7.07 -14.43 4.76
CA LEU A 39 5.97 -13.52 5.12
C LEU A 39 6.48 -12.07 5.20
N GLY A 40 7.57 -11.81 5.91
CA GLY A 40 8.14 -10.46 5.99
C GLY A 40 8.54 -9.92 4.61
N ASN A 41 9.25 -10.72 3.83
CA ASN A 41 9.70 -10.34 2.49
C ASN A 41 8.51 -10.07 1.53
N ASN A 42 7.50 -10.93 1.54
CA ASN A 42 6.35 -10.79 0.66
C ASN A 42 5.48 -9.59 1.07
N SER A 43 5.30 -9.35 2.36
CA SER A 43 4.54 -8.19 2.86
C SER A 43 5.18 -6.89 2.41
N GLU A 44 6.50 -6.72 2.58
CA GLU A 44 7.20 -5.51 2.14
C GLU A 44 7.16 -5.33 0.63
N LYS A 45 7.43 -6.37 -0.13
CA LYS A 45 7.33 -6.35 -1.60
C LYS A 45 5.93 -6.00 -2.09
N THR A 46 4.91 -6.48 -1.40
CA THR A 46 3.52 -6.15 -1.72
C THR A 46 3.21 -4.68 -1.42
N ILE A 47 3.68 -4.16 -0.28
CA ILE A 47 3.53 -2.74 0.08
C ILE A 47 4.21 -1.85 -0.95
N GLU A 48 5.48 -2.11 -1.29
CA GLU A 48 6.24 -1.37 -2.31
C GLU A 48 5.52 -1.38 -3.68
N SER A 49 5.04 -2.56 -4.09
CA SER A 49 4.32 -2.72 -5.37
C SER A 49 3.00 -1.96 -5.40
N LEU A 50 2.23 -2.00 -4.31
CA LEU A 50 0.97 -1.26 -4.20
C LEU A 50 1.21 0.25 -4.16
N TYR A 51 2.27 0.71 -3.50
CA TYR A 51 2.66 2.10 -3.47
C TYR A 51 3.00 2.60 -4.87
N ALA A 52 3.88 1.89 -5.58
CA ALA A 52 4.24 2.22 -6.96
C ALA A 52 3.01 2.19 -7.90
N LYS A 53 2.08 1.25 -7.67
CA LYS A 53 0.82 1.19 -8.41
C LYS A 53 -0.05 2.42 -8.14
N SER A 54 -0.13 2.88 -6.90
CA SER A 54 -0.88 4.09 -6.52
C SER A 54 -0.31 5.34 -7.20
N GLU A 55 1.01 5.49 -7.23
CA GLU A 55 1.69 6.58 -7.95
C GLU A 55 1.43 6.50 -9.46
N SER A 56 1.55 5.31 -10.05
CA SER A 56 1.24 5.08 -11.46
C SER A 56 -0.21 5.41 -11.80
N THR A 57 -1.17 5.03 -10.95
CA THR A 57 -2.58 5.38 -11.12
C THR A 57 -2.78 6.90 -11.16
N LEU A 58 -2.20 7.63 -10.21
CA LEU A 58 -2.27 9.08 -10.16
C LEU A 58 -1.65 9.73 -11.41
N SER A 59 -0.49 9.22 -11.84
CA SER A 59 0.20 9.71 -13.05
C SER A 59 -0.60 9.46 -14.32
N ASN A 60 -1.15 8.25 -14.48
CA ASN A 60 -1.91 7.86 -15.67
C ASN A 60 -3.16 8.70 -15.83
N PHE A 61 -3.98 8.84 -14.79
CA PHE A 61 -5.17 9.68 -14.85
C PHE A 61 -4.84 11.16 -15.10
N THR A 62 -3.74 11.65 -14.49
CA THR A 62 -3.28 13.02 -14.74
C THR A 62 -2.92 13.22 -16.22
N THR A 63 -2.16 12.29 -16.80
CA THR A 63 -1.76 12.34 -18.21
C THR A 63 -2.98 12.25 -19.12
N GLU A 64 -3.89 11.33 -18.87
CA GLU A 64 -5.11 11.14 -19.64
C GLU A 64 -5.99 12.40 -19.65
N ILE A 65 -6.17 13.04 -18.50
CA ILE A 65 -6.95 14.29 -18.40
C ILE A 65 -6.23 15.43 -19.14
N LEU A 66 -4.90 15.53 -19.05
CA LEU A 66 -4.11 16.51 -19.81
C LEU A 66 -4.24 16.33 -21.31
N GLU A 67 -4.22 15.08 -21.77
CA GLU A 67 -4.40 14.75 -23.20
C GLU A 67 -5.80 15.11 -23.69
N LEU A 68 -6.84 14.81 -22.90
CA LEU A 68 -8.22 15.17 -23.21
C LEU A 68 -8.42 16.69 -23.33
N THR A 69 -7.74 17.47 -22.50
CA THR A 69 -7.86 18.93 -22.48
C THR A 69 -7.02 19.61 -23.55
N GLN A 70 -6.05 18.92 -24.16
CA GLN A 70 -5.10 19.45 -25.13
C GLN A 70 -4.36 20.73 -24.68
N VAL A 71 -4.27 20.94 -23.36
CA VAL A 71 -3.56 22.10 -22.79
C VAL A 71 -2.08 22.00 -23.03
N THR A 72 -1.48 23.06 -23.57
CA THR A 72 -0.05 23.11 -23.92
C THR A 72 0.64 24.29 -23.25
N GLY A 73 1.97 24.35 -23.33
CA GLY A 73 2.77 25.44 -22.84
C GLY A 73 2.77 25.56 -21.30
N LYS A 74 2.88 26.77 -20.81
CA LYS A 74 3.00 27.09 -19.38
C LYS A 74 1.82 26.64 -18.52
N TYR A 75 0.64 26.49 -19.10
CA TYR A 75 -0.56 26.11 -18.36
C TYR A 75 -0.65 24.60 -18.08
N LYS A 76 0.19 23.78 -18.75
CA LYS A 76 0.18 22.34 -18.57
C LYS A 76 0.60 21.90 -17.16
N GLU A 77 1.58 22.60 -16.58
CA GLU A 77 2.08 22.28 -15.24
C GLU A 77 1.05 22.65 -14.17
N ASP A 78 0.46 23.84 -14.28
CA ASP A 78 -0.58 24.31 -13.35
C ASP A 78 -1.81 23.40 -13.40
N LEU A 79 -2.27 23.04 -14.60
CA LEU A 79 -3.37 22.10 -14.76
C LEU A 79 -3.03 20.72 -14.22
N SER A 80 -1.84 20.22 -14.47
CA SER A 80 -1.37 18.95 -13.91
C SER A 80 -1.44 18.93 -12.39
N GLN A 81 -1.04 20.01 -11.75
CA GLN A 81 -1.12 20.13 -10.30
C GLN A 81 -2.57 20.12 -9.80
N ILE A 82 -3.47 20.88 -10.43
CA ILE A 82 -4.89 20.94 -10.09
C ILE A 82 -5.55 19.55 -10.26
N ILE A 83 -5.21 18.84 -11.34
CA ILE A 83 -5.72 17.49 -11.58
C ILE A 83 -5.26 16.54 -10.48
N LYS A 84 -3.97 16.51 -10.15
CA LYS A 84 -3.42 15.66 -9.09
C LYS A 84 -4.10 15.93 -7.75
N GLU A 85 -4.24 17.19 -7.37
CA GLU A 85 -4.93 17.59 -6.15
C GLU A 85 -6.41 17.19 -6.15
N SER A 86 -7.07 17.27 -7.30
CA SER A 86 -8.45 16.83 -7.50
C SER A 86 -8.57 15.30 -7.31
N LEU A 87 -7.67 14.53 -7.92
CA LEU A 87 -7.64 13.08 -7.80
C LEU A 87 -7.32 12.62 -6.37
N GLN A 88 -6.45 13.32 -5.68
CA GLN A 88 -6.12 13.08 -4.27
C GLN A 88 -7.22 13.50 -3.28
N GLY A 89 -8.27 14.13 -3.77
CA GLY A 89 -9.43 14.51 -2.96
C GLY A 89 -9.34 15.88 -2.27
N ARG A 90 -8.33 16.71 -2.59
CA ARG A 90 -8.14 18.02 -1.97
C ARG A 90 -9.38 18.92 -2.08
N TYR A 91 -10.10 18.86 -3.19
CA TYR A 91 -11.31 19.66 -3.44
C TYR A 91 -12.61 18.93 -3.07
N GLY A 92 -12.55 17.81 -2.36
CA GLY A 92 -13.71 17.01 -2.00
C GLY A 92 -14.53 16.59 -3.22
N GLU A 93 -15.85 16.66 -3.15
CA GLU A 93 -16.75 16.33 -4.27
C GLU A 93 -16.64 17.33 -5.43
N ASN A 94 -16.10 18.52 -5.20
CA ASN A 94 -15.93 19.59 -6.17
C ASN A 94 -14.62 19.51 -6.98
N GLY A 95 -13.88 18.40 -6.91
CA GLY A 95 -12.59 18.25 -7.60
C GLY A 95 -12.69 18.48 -9.12
N SER A 96 -13.76 18.03 -9.76
CA SER A 96 -14.01 18.30 -11.18
C SER A 96 -14.27 19.79 -11.46
N GLN A 97 -14.93 20.50 -10.56
CA GLN A 97 -15.20 21.94 -10.70
C GLN A 97 -13.90 22.76 -10.71
N ALA A 98 -12.92 22.43 -9.86
CA ALA A 98 -11.63 23.13 -9.86
C ALA A 98 -10.91 23.00 -11.22
N VAL A 99 -10.92 21.81 -11.81
CA VAL A 99 -10.37 21.59 -13.16
C VAL A 99 -11.14 22.39 -14.21
N PHE A 100 -12.47 22.38 -14.17
CA PHE A 100 -13.29 23.12 -15.13
C PHE A 100 -13.16 24.63 -15.00
N GLN A 101 -13.05 25.15 -13.78
CA GLN A 101 -12.83 26.57 -13.54
C GLN A 101 -11.51 27.01 -14.17
N PHE A 102 -10.43 26.28 -13.95
CA PHE A 102 -9.14 26.56 -14.56
C PHE A 102 -9.22 26.57 -16.09
N LEU A 103 -9.84 25.55 -16.69
CA LEU A 103 -9.99 25.46 -18.14
C LEU A 103 -10.81 26.63 -18.72
N LYS A 104 -11.86 27.06 -18.02
CA LYS A 104 -12.68 28.21 -18.39
C LYS A 104 -11.91 29.54 -18.30
N GLU A 105 -11.13 29.74 -17.25
CA GLU A 105 -10.28 30.94 -17.07
C GLU A 105 -9.22 31.07 -18.17
N GLN A 106 -8.78 29.94 -18.73
CA GLN A 106 -7.85 29.91 -19.86
C GLN A 106 -8.54 30.02 -21.23
N ASN A 107 -9.84 30.35 -21.27
CA ASN A 107 -10.66 30.47 -22.49
C ASN A 107 -10.66 29.19 -23.36
N LEU A 108 -10.49 28.01 -22.74
CA LEU A 108 -10.60 26.74 -23.43
C LEU A 108 -12.07 26.38 -23.61
N ASN A 109 -12.46 26.26 -24.87
CA ASN A 109 -13.86 25.99 -25.22
C ASN A 109 -14.15 24.49 -24.99
N LEU A 110 -14.84 24.18 -23.90
CA LEU A 110 -15.27 22.83 -23.56
C LEU A 110 -16.66 22.59 -24.15
N ASP A 111 -16.76 21.67 -25.10
CA ASP A 111 -18.05 21.16 -25.49
C ASP A 111 -18.66 20.26 -24.43
N SER A 112 -19.97 20.00 -24.51
CA SER A 112 -20.70 19.22 -23.51
C SER A 112 -20.19 17.79 -23.37
N ASN A 113 -19.70 17.20 -24.45
CA ASN A 113 -19.17 15.83 -24.44
C ASN A 113 -17.82 15.77 -23.72
N LEU A 114 -16.93 16.72 -24.01
CA LEU A 114 -15.64 16.83 -23.35
C LEU A 114 -15.82 17.09 -21.85
N TYR A 115 -16.78 17.95 -21.48
CA TYR A 115 -17.12 18.21 -20.06
C TYR A 115 -17.50 16.91 -19.33
N LEU A 116 -18.43 16.12 -19.90
CA LEU A 116 -18.89 14.87 -19.30
C LEU A 116 -17.75 13.83 -19.24
N ASN A 117 -16.93 13.74 -20.28
CA ASN A 117 -15.79 12.83 -20.30
C ASN A 117 -14.78 13.17 -19.19
N LEU A 118 -14.43 14.45 -19.04
CA LEU A 118 -13.52 14.90 -17.99
C LEU A 118 -14.08 14.62 -16.60
N GLN A 119 -15.38 14.92 -16.38
CA GLN A 119 -16.02 14.65 -15.10
C GLN A 119 -15.95 13.16 -14.74
N ASN A 120 -16.31 12.30 -15.67
CA ASN A 120 -16.27 10.85 -15.47
C ASN A 120 -14.85 10.35 -15.19
N ARG A 121 -13.84 10.89 -15.89
CA ARG A 121 -12.43 10.53 -15.68
C ARG A 121 -11.93 10.96 -14.31
N ILE A 122 -12.27 12.16 -13.87
CA ILE A 122 -11.88 12.65 -12.54
C ILE A 122 -12.53 11.80 -11.44
N ILE A 123 -13.81 11.46 -11.56
CA ILE A 123 -14.53 10.60 -10.61
C ILE A 123 -13.91 9.20 -10.58
N ALA A 124 -13.66 8.60 -11.73
CA ALA A 124 -13.05 7.28 -11.83
C ALA A 124 -11.63 7.26 -11.24
N GLY A 125 -10.80 8.25 -11.59
CA GLY A 125 -9.43 8.37 -11.08
C GLY A 125 -9.38 8.55 -9.57
N ARG A 126 -10.26 9.36 -9.00
CA ARG A 126 -10.38 9.51 -7.54
C ARG A 126 -10.76 8.21 -6.85
N SER A 127 -11.74 7.49 -7.39
CA SER A 127 -12.17 6.20 -6.84
C SER A 127 -11.04 5.17 -6.90
N GLU A 128 -10.33 5.08 -8.02
CA GLU A 128 -9.23 4.12 -8.17
C GLU A 128 -8.03 4.49 -7.29
N PHE A 129 -7.68 5.78 -7.19
CA PHE A 129 -6.63 6.24 -6.29
C PHE A 129 -6.98 5.93 -4.83
N LYS A 130 -8.20 6.25 -4.38
CA LYS A 130 -8.70 5.91 -3.04
C LYS A 130 -8.60 4.40 -2.77
N ASN A 131 -9.10 3.57 -3.69
CA ASN A 131 -9.05 2.12 -3.55
C ASN A 131 -7.61 1.59 -3.45
N SER A 132 -6.66 2.18 -4.18
CA SER A 132 -5.25 1.82 -4.08
C SER A 132 -4.65 2.17 -2.73
N GLN A 133 -4.99 3.34 -2.18
CA GLN A 133 -4.56 3.77 -0.84
C GLN A 133 -5.13 2.86 0.26
N GLU A 134 -6.40 2.48 0.17
CA GLU A 134 -7.03 1.55 1.12
C GLU A 134 -6.34 0.19 1.13
N LYS A 135 -6.00 -0.35 -0.06
CA LYS A 135 -5.24 -1.62 -0.15
C LYS A 135 -3.86 -1.55 0.49
N ILE A 136 -3.15 -0.44 0.33
CA ILE A 136 -1.86 -0.22 1.02
C ILE A 136 -2.06 -0.28 2.53
N LEU A 137 -3.07 0.43 3.05
CA LEU A 137 -3.35 0.45 4.49
C LEU A 137 -3.69 -0.94 5.04
N ASP A 138 -4.46 -1.73 4.29
CA ASP A 138 -4.84 -3.08 4.71
C ASP A 138 -3.63 -4.00 4.80
N VAL A 139 -2.74 -3.97 3.80
CA VAL A 139 -1.50 -4.76 3.83
C VAL A 139 -0.56 -4.27 4.94
N CYS A 140 -0.44 -2.96 5.11
CA CYS A 140 0.35 -2.37 6.20
C CYS A 140 -0.18 -2.77 7.58
N LYS A 141 -1.51 -2.76 7.76
CA LYS A 141 -2.13 -3.21 9.01
C LYS A 141 -1.82 -4.67 9.29
N GLN A 142 -2.00 -5.54 8.28
CA GLN A 142 -1.69 -6.96 8.42
C GLN A 142 -0.21 -7.18 8.76
N TYR A 143 0.68 -6.49 8.06
CA TYR A 143 2.13 -6.60 8.32
C TYR A 143 2.51 -6.12 9.72
N LYS A 144 1.92 -5.04 10.22
CA LYS A 144 2.14 -4.59 11.61
C LYS A 144 1.68 -5.63 12.64
N ILE A 145 0.54 -6.29 12.40
CA ILE A 145 0.05 -7.39 13.26
C ILE A 145 1.08 -8.53 13.29
N GLU A 146 1.69 -8.87 12.16
CA GLU A 146 2.71 -9.91 12.12
C GLU A 146 4.02 -9.51 12.81
N LEU A 147 4.43 -8.23 12.69
CA LEU A 147 5.60 -7.70 13.39
C LEU A 147 5.44 -7.70 14.92
N ASP A 148 4.20 -7.55 15.40
CA ASP A 148 3.85 -7.58 16.83
C ASP A 148 3.44 -8.98 17.31
N GLY A 149 3.35 -9.96 16.41
CA GLY A 149 2.93 -11.31 16.71
C GLY A 149 3.87 -12.03 17.67
N LEU A 150 3.31 -12.88 18.56
CA LEU A 150 4.07 -13.58 19.59
C LEU A 150 5.15 -14.50 19.02
N PHE A 151 4.86 -15.17 17.90
CA PHE A 151 5.79 -16.10 17.24
C PHE A 151 6.45 -15.48 16.00
N SER A 152 5.69 -14.75 15.19
CA SER A 152 6.20 -14.08 13.99
C SER A 152 7.15 -12.93 14.33
N GLY A 153 6.79 -12.09 15.29
CA GLY A 153 7.57 -10.90 15.65
C GLY A 153 9.03 -11.18 16.02
N PRO A 154 9.35 -12.11 16.95
CA PRO A 154 10.73 -12.47 17.27
C PRO A 154 11.52 -12.96 16.05
N VAL A 155 10.93 -13.80 15.21
CA VAL A 155 11.59 -14.31 14.00
C VAL A 155 11.86 -13.17 13.01
N LEU A 156 10.87 -12.31 12.75
CA LEU A 156 11.02 -11.15 11.86
C LEU A 156 12.12 -10.20 12.35
N ARG A 157 12.22 -9.95 13.66
CA ARG A 157 13.29 -9.11 14.25
C ARG A 157 14.68 -9.71 14.07
N ILE A 158 14.84 -11.04 14.16
CA ILE A 158 16.11 -11.72 13.87
C ILE A 158 16.57 -11.41 12.45
N PHE A 159 15.64 -11.37 11.49
CA PHE A 159 15.91 -11.03 10.10
C PHE A 159 15.87 -9.52 9.81
N LYS A 160 15.81 -8.68 10.85
CA LYS A 160 15.83 -7.21 10.79
C LYS A 160 14.66 -6.60 9.99
N TYR A 161 13.49 -7.20 10.10
CA TYR A 161 12.27 -6.59 9.60
C TYR A 161 11.68 -5.61 10.63
N PRO A 162 11.06 -4.50 10.20
CA PRO A 162 10.87 -4.06 8.83
C PRO A 162 12.16 -3.48 8.20
N LYS A 163 12.36 -3.70 6.90
CA LYS A 163 13.46 -3.14 6.11
C LYS A 163 13.05 -1.86 5.36
N ILE A 164 11.73 -1.69 5.16
CA ILE A 164 11.14 -0.49 4.56
C ILE A 164 10.71 0.51 5.64
N ASP A 165 10.64 1.79 5.30
CA ASP A 165 10.06 2.80 6.19
C ASP A 165 8.53 2.73 6.17
N LEU A 166 7.96 2.08 7.19
CA LEU A 166 6.50 1.96 7.33
C LEU A 166 5.78 3.30 7.54
N LYS A 167 6.49 4.37 7.93
CA LYS A 167 5.86 5.68 8.03
C LYS A 167 5.68 6.30 6.66
N GLU A 168 6.65 6.10 5.76
CA GLU A 168 6.57 6.57 4.39
C GLU A 168 5.49 5.80 3.61
N TYR A 169 5.61 4.48 3.56
CA TYR A 169 4.75 3.64 2.72
C TYR A 169 3.32 3.44 3.27
N CYS A 170 3.15 3.49 4.57
CA CYS A 170 1.87 3.19 5.23
C CYS A 170 1.09 4.44 5.68
N THR A 171 1.45 5.60 5.17
CA THR A 171 0.72 6.84 5.39
C THR A 171 -0.07 7.20 4.14
N ILE A 172 -1.38 7.42 4.32
CA ILE A 172 -2.24 7.84 3.20
C ILE A 172 -1.93 9.28 2.79
N VAL A 173 -2.03 9.52 1.50
CA VAL A 173 -2.04 10.87 0.96
C VAL A 173 -3.37 11.54 1.35
N SER A 174 -3.30 12.60 2.14
CA SER A 174 -4.46 13.38 2.55
C SER A 174 -4.14 14.87 2.44
N ASP A 175 -5.17 15.66 2.16
CA ASP A 175 -5.04 17.11 2.13
C ASP A 175 -4.81 17.69 3.54
N GLU A 176 -4.34 18.94 3.58
CA GLU A 176 -3.99 19.62 4.83
C GLU A 176 -5.21 19.87 5.72
N GLN A 177 -6.36 20.18 5.12
CA GLN A 177 -7.61 20.40 5.84
C GLN A 177 -8.09 19.11 6.52
N THR A 178 -7.99 17.97 5.84
CA THR A 178 -8.28 16.66 6.43
C THR A 178 -7.35 16.37 7.60
N LYS A 179 -6.04 16.62 7.47
CA LYS A 179 -5.08 16.45 8.57
C LYS A 179 -5.42 17.34 9.77
N GLU A 180 -5.77 18.60 9.53
CA GLU A 180 -6.17 19.53 10.59
C GLU A 180 -7.47 19.08 11.27
N THR A 181 -8.47 18.65 10.49
CA THR A 181 -9.73 18.10 10.99
C THR A 181 -9.51 16.91 11.92
N PHE A 182 -8.67 15.96 11.52
CA PHE A 182 -8.35 14.80 12.36
C PHE A 182 -7.59 15.18 13.63
N LYS A 183 -6.75 16.21 13.57
CA LYS A 183 -5.99 16.73 14.73
C LYS A 183 -6.89 17.48 15.71
N THR A 184 -7.76 18.35 15.19
CA THR A 184 -8.62 19.22 16.01
C THR A 184 -9.94 18.56 16.41
N LYS A 185 -10.35 17.50 15.68
CA LYS A 185 -11.69 16.86 15.75
C LYS A 185 -12.84 17.79 15.37
N ILE A 186 -12.55 18.88 14.68
CA ILE A 186 -13.54 19.88 14.24
C ILE A 186 -13.49 19.97 12.72
N GLN A 187 -14.59 19.62 12.06
CA GLN A 187 -14.73 19.80 10.62
C GLN A 187 -15.12 21.25 10.33
N LYS A 188 -14.26 21.97 9.62
CA LYS A 188 -14.57 23.32 9.12
C LYS A 188 -15.38 23.21 7.82
N PRO A 189 -16.41 24.04 7.63
CA PRO A 189 -17.13 24.09 6.35
C PRO A 189 -16.17 24.53 5.23
N ILE A 190 -16.31 23.91 4.07
CA ILE A 190 -15.55 24.27 2.87
C ILE A 190 -16.06 25.64 2.40
N GLN A 191 -15.22 26.67 2.48
CA GLN A 191 -15.52 27.97 1.92
C GLN A 191 -15.11 27.94 0.44
N LEU A 192 -16.11 27.96 -0.44
CA LEU A 192 -15.92 28.22 -1.87
C LEU A 192 -15.65 29.72 -2.03
N LYS A 193 -14.43 30.07 -2.44
CA LYS A 193 -14.12 31.43 -2.92
C LYS A 193 -14.52 31.58 -4.36
#